data_1f4d1504b57e68e4bde78968805fabe6
#
_entry.id   1f4d1504b57e68e4bde78968805fabe6
#
_cell.length_a   1.000
_cell.length_b   1.000
_cell.length_c   1.000
_cell.angle_alpha   90.00
_cell.angle_beta   90.00
_cell.angle_gamma   90.00
#
_symmetry.space_group_name_H-M   'P 1'
#
loop_
_entity.id
_entity.type
_entity.pdbx_description
1 polymer ?
#
loop_
_entity_poly.entity_id
_entity_poly.type
_entity_poly.pdbx_seq_one_letter_code
_entity_poly.pdbx_strand_id
1 'polypeptide(L)'
;MLTAIKQRATHKVIAPEPWEATLSVEEQRELTTQLLEAASFAPYHYTTSERYKDAERGLTSDLPFRVYTLDSAACRTLADVLVQDEIPAGKVINMLWAAEVMLAVSWLPDVFGEQPEAEERMMEPVPFVGNLRNMEHIAAAGAAVQNILLQATELGYLNYWSSGGMLRQKVVRDHLGIPLNEVMLGFLFVFPADSEA
;
A
#
# COMPACT_ATOMS: atom_id res chain seq x y z
N MET A 1 -17.96 -10.20 -9.99
CA MET A 1 -18.04 -9.55 -8.64
C MET A 1 -18.39 -10.52 -7.50
N LEU A 2 -19.57 -11.16 -7.43
CA LEU A 2 -19.90 -12.10 -6.33
C LEU A 2 -18.93 -13.28 -6.24
N THR A 3 -18.44 -13.76 -7.38
CA THR A 3 -17.45 -14.82 -7.48
C THR A 3 -16.12 -14.38 -6.84
N ALA A 4 -15.59 -13.23 -7.19
CA ALA A 4 -14.36 -12.69 -6.61
C ALA A 4 -14.49 -12.49 -5.09
N ILE A 5 -15.65 -11.99 -4.62
CA ILE A 5 -15.90 -11.87 -3.17
C ILE A 5 -15.78 -13.21 -2.45
N LYS A 6 -16.33 -14.29 -3.05
CA LYS A 6 -16.29 -15.63 -2.46
C LYS A 6 -14.92 -16.30 -2.56
N GLN A 7 -14.17 -15.99 -3.61
CA GLN A 7 -12.85 -16.56 -3.89
C GLN A 7 -11.73 -15.81 -3.17
N ARG A 8 -11.92 -14.51 -2.88
CA ARG A 8 -10.90 -13.73 -2.19
C ARG A 8 -10.53 -14.36 -0.84
N ALA A 9 -9.32 -14.83 -0.76
CA ALA A 9 -8.72 -15.36 0.46
C ALA A 9 -7.42 -14.60 0.76
N THR A 10 -6.96 -14.70 1.99
CA THR A 10 -5.67 -14.14 2.39
C THR A 10 -4.57 -15.16 2.07
N HIS A 11 -3.68 -14.81 1.15
CA HIS A 11 -2.55 -15.64 0.75
C HIS A 11 -1.24 -14.94 1.10
N LYS A 12 -0.52 -15.51 2.07
CA LYS A 12 0.76 -14.97 2.51
C LYS A 12 1.91 -15.77 1.91
N VAL A 13 2.34 -15.39 0.72
CA VAL A 13 3.43 -16.05 -0.01
C VAL A 13 4.79 -15.63 0.57
N ILE A 14 5.66 -16.59 0.85
CA ILE A 14 6.96 -16.40 1.51
C ILE A 14 8.04 -17.03 0.62
N ALA A 15 8.74 -16.22 -0.16
CA ALA A 15 9.87 -16.69 -0.95
C ALA A 15 11.12 -16.85 -0.08
N PRO A 16 11.86 -17.95 -0.18
CA PRO A 16 13.13 -18.14 0.55
C PRO A 16 14.27 -17.26 0.01
N GLU A 17 14.17 -16.85 -1.25
CA GLU A 17 15.10 -16.02 -2.00
C GLU A 17 14.32 -15.17 -3.01
N PRO A 18 14.88 -14.10 -3.60
CA PRO A 18 14.21 -13.28 -4.60
C PRO A 18 13.75 -14.11 -5.79
N TRP A 19 12.44 -14.10 -6.10
CA TRP A 19 11.93 -14.73 -7.32
C TRP A 19 12.17 -13.86 -8.54
N GLU A 20 12.36 -14.47 -9.68
CA GLU A 20 12.18 -13.77 -10.96
C GLU A 20 10.73 -13.37 -11.12
N ALA A 21 10.47 -12.21 -11.70
CA ALA A 21 9.11 -11.78 -12.01
C ALA A 21 8.49 -12.72 -13.04
N THR A 22 7.24 -13.12 -12.82
CA THR A 22 6.51 -13.93 -13.81
C THR A 22 5.91 -13.06 -14.91
N LEU A 23 5.70 -11.78 -14.61
CA LEU A 23 5.19 -10.77 -15.52
C LEU A 23 6.33 -9.90 -16.09
N SER A 24 6.24 -9.57 -17.36
CA SER A 24 7.06 -8.50 -17.95
C SER A 24 6.75 -7.14 -17.32
N VAL A 25 7.65 -6.18 -17.50
CA VAL A 25 7.46 -4.80 -17.00
C VAL A 25 6.15 -4.18 -17.49
N GLU A 26 5.77 -4.43 -18.75
CA GLU A 26 4.53 -3.88 -19.32
C GLU A 26 3.30 -4.56 -18.71
N GLU A 27 3.32 -5.88 -18.48
CA GLU A 27 2.23 -6.60 -17.82
C GLU A 27 2.06 -6.17 -16.35
N GLN A 28 3.17 -5.93 -15.62
CA GLN A 28 3.11 -5.37 -14.26
C GLN A 28 2.51 -3.97 -14.25
N ARG A 29 2.84 -3.16 -15.23
CA ARG A 29 2.26 -1.81 -15.40
C ARG A 29 0.77 -1.86 -15.71
N GLU A 30 0.34 -2.76 -16.59
CA GLU A 30 -1.07 -2.97 -16.90
C GLU A 30 -1.84 -3.46 -15.66
N LEU A 31 -1.31 -4.46 -14.96
CA LEU A 31 -1.87 -4.94 -13.68
C LEU A 31 -2.03 -3.79 -12.68
N THR A 32 -0.97 -3.02 -12.47
CA THR A 32 -0.98 -1.87 -11.57
C THR A 32 -2.06 -0.85 -11.97
N THR A 33 -2.19 -0.56 -13.26
CA THR A 33 -3.21 0.36 -13.78
C THR A 33 -4.62 -0.12 -13.47
N GLN A 34 -4.91 -1.40 -13.68
CA GLN A 34 -6.22 -1.99 -13.38
C GLN A 34 -6.54 -1.98 -11.87
N LEU A 35 -5.54 -2.20 -11.03
CA LEU A 35 -5.69 -2.14 -9.57
C LEU A 35 -5.95 -0.70 -9.08
N LEU A 36 -5.26 0.28 -9.66
CA LEU A 36 -5.47 1.70 -9.35
C LEU A 36 -6.82 2.20 -9.86
N GLU A 37 -7.25 1.76 -11.03
CA GLU A 37 -8.58 2.04 -11.55
C GLU A 37 -9.66 1.50 -10.58
N ALA A 38 -9.56 0.25 -10.14
CA ALA A 38 -10.47 -0.32 -9.15
C ALA A 38 -10.51 0.49 -7.85
N ALA A 39 -9.34 0.95 -7.36
CA ALA A 39 -9.26 1.81 -6.18
C ALA A 39 -9.99 3.14 -6.37
N SER A 40 -9.92 3.74 -7.56
CA SER A 40 -10.53 5.04 -7.87
C SER A 40 -12.06 5.03 -7.78
N PHE A 41 -12.70 3.87 -7.86
CA PHE A 41 -14.14 3.69 -7.69
C PHE A 41 -14.58 3.55 -6.22
N ALA A 42 -13.66 3.69 -5.26
CA ALA A 42 -14.04 3.71 -3.85
C ALA A 42 -14.93 4.92 -3.55
N PRO A 43 -16.08 4.75 -2.88
CA PRO A 43 -16.95 5.88 -2.55
C PRO A 43 -16.30 6.79 -1.50
N TYR A 44 -16.45 8.10 -1.65
CA TYR A 44 -16.05 9.08 -0.66
C TYR A 44 -17.00 10.27 -0.67
N HIS A 45 -17.21 10.92 0.48
CA HIS A 45 -18.07 12.12 0.60
C HIS A 45 -17.25 13.41 0.70
N TYR A 46 -16.11 13.37 1.36
CA TYR A 46 -15.24 14.52 1.53
C TYR A 46 -13.97 14.37 0.72
N THR A 47 -13.61 15.43 0.02
CA THR A 47 -12.33 15.55 -0.68
C THR A 47 -11.20 15.81 0.31
N THR A 48 -9.98 15.53 -0.12
CA THR A 48 -8.79 15.87 0.65
C THR A 48 -8.62 17.38 0.82
N SER A 49 -7.93 17.78 1.88
CA SER A 49 -7.55 19.17 2.12
C SER A 49 -6.44 19.61 1.16
N GLU A 50 -6.43 20.89 0.76
CA GLU A 50 -5.39 21.50 -0.09
C GLU A 50 -3.97 21.33 0.44
N ARG A 51 -3.79 21.22 1.76
CA ARG A 51 -2.47 20.99 2.40
C ARG A 51 -1.80 19.67 1.99
N TYR A 52 -2.55 18.73 1.41
CA TYR A 52 -2.02 17.47 0.90
C TYR A 52 -1.71 17.54 -0.59
N LYS A 53 -2.09 18.61 -1.27
CA LYS A 53 -1.83 18.78 -2.69
C LYS A 53 -0.43 19.37 -2.88
N ASP A 54 0.31 18.76 -3.79
CA ASP A 54 1.66 19.16 -4.17
C ASP A 54 1.81 18.90 -5.68
N ALA A 55 1.68 19.94 -6.46
CA ALA A 55 1.74 19.86 -7.91
C ALA A 55 3.15 19.47 -8.42
N GLU A 56 4.20 19.86 -7.72
CA GLU A 56 5.58 19.53 -8.09
C GLU A 56 5.84 18.02 -7.95
N ARG A 57 5.18 17.39 -6.99
CA ARG A 57 5.24 15.94 -6.75
C ARG A 57 4.13 15.17 -7.47
N GLY A 58 3.27 15.83 -8.25
CA GLY A 58 2.12 15.20 -8.91
C GLY A 58 1.00 14.77 -7.97
N LEU A 59 1.00 15.24 -6.71
CA LEU A 59 0.01 14.89 -5.70
C LEU A 59 -1.20 15.83 -5.77
N THR A 60 -1.99 15.75 -6.83
CA THR A 60 -3.10 16.68 -7.12
C THR A 60 -4.49 16.09 -6.96
N SER A 61 -4.60 14.80 -6.62
CA SER A 61 -5.88 14.10 -6.49
C SER A 61 -6.74 14.66 -5.35
N ASP A 62 -8.06 14.70 -5.56
CA ASP A 62 -9.05 15.04 -4.54
C ASP A 62 -9.43 13.86 -3.63
N LEU A 63 -8.97 12.66 -3.94
CA LEU A 63 -9.25 11.48 -3.13
C LEU A 63 -8.69 11.62 -1.71
N PRO A 64 -9.43 11.19 -0.68
CA PRO A 64 -8.97 11.27 0.71
C PRO A 64 -7.95 10.18 1.08
N PHE A 65 -7.43 9.47 0.10
CA PHE A 65 -6.41 8.45 0.24
C PHE A 65 -5.44 8.48 -0.95
N ARG A 66 -4.30 7.82 -0.79
CA ARG A 66 -3.31 7.62 -1.85
C ARG A 66 -2.87 6.18 -1.93
N VAL A 67 -2.45 5.79 -3.11
CA VAL A 67 -1.87 4.47 -3.38
C VAL A 67 -0.52 4.66 -4.06
N TYR A 68 0.53 4.17 -3.42
CA TYR A 68 1.89 4.15 -3.94
C TYR A 68 2.21 2.74 -4.40
N THR A 69 2.81 2.61 -5.57
CA THR A 69 2.98 1.30 -6.21
C THR A 69 4.45 0.97 -6.43
N LEU A 70 4.80 -0.28 -6.21
CA LEU A 70 6.10 -0.85 -6.53
C LEU A 70 5.88 -2.04 -7.45
N ASP A 71 6.64 -2.09 -8.53
CA ASP A 71 6.79 -3.29 -9.34
C ASP A 71 7.71 -4.32 -8.65
N SER A 72 7.91 -5.47 -9.26
CA SER A 72 8.71 -6.54 -8.69
C SER A 72 10.17 -6.11 -8.45
N ALA A 73 10.78 -5.33 -9.35
CA ALA A 73 12.14 -4.85 -9.19
C ALA A 73 12.27 -3.87 -8.02
N ALA A 74 11.33 -2.94 -7.91
CA ALA A 74 11.27 -2.01 -6.77
C ALA A 74 11.00 -2.72 -5.44
N CYS A 75 10.20 -3.79 -5.43
CA CYS A 75 10.00 -4.63 -4.25
C CYS A 75 11.32 -5.29 -3.79
N ARG A 76 12.13 -5.82 -4.72
CA ARG A 76 13.46 -6.41 -4.40
C ARG A 76 14.41 -5.34 -3.89
N THR A 77 14.44 -4.17 -4.53
CA THR A 77 15.25 -3.03 -4.07
C THR A 77 14.88 -2.61 -2.65
N LEU A 78 13.58 -2.54 -2.33
CA LEU A 78 13.13 -2.23 -0.96
C LEU A 78 13.57 -3.32 0.03
N ALA A 79 13.51 -4.59 -0.36
CA ALA A 79 14.00 -5.69 0.49
C ALA A 79 15.49 -5.53 0.78
N ASP A 80 16.30 -5.16 -0.22
CA ASP A 80 17.74 -4.91 -0.07
C ASP A 80 18.02 -3.73 0.88
N VAL A 81 17.24 -2.64 0.78
CA VAL A 81 17.31 -1.51 1.74
C VAL A 81 17.03 -1.97 3.16
N LEU A 82 15.98 -2.78 3.37
CA LEU A 82 15.65 -3.31 4.70
C LEU A 82 16.75 -4.19 5.28
N VAL A 83 17.45 -4.96 4.44
CA VAL A 83 18.58 -5.80 4.85
C VAL A 83 19.81 -4.95 5.16
N GLN A 84 20.15 -3.97 4.30
CA GLN A 84 21.32 -3.11 4.45
C GLN A 84 21.22 -2.20 5.70
N ASP A 85 20.03 -1.71 5.99
CA ASP A 85 19.76 -0.86 7.16
C ASP A 85 19.51 -1.67 8.44
N GLU A 86 19.71 -2.99 8.39
CA GLU A 86 19.51 -3.93 9.51
C GLU A 86 18.12 -3.82 10.15
N ILE A 87 17.07 -3.49 9.33
CA ILE A 87 15.70 -3.38 9.81
C ILE A 87 15.14 -4.79 10.02
N PRO A 88 14.65 -5.13 11.24
CA PRO A 88 14.17 -6.47 11.55
C PRO A 88 12.80 -6.74 10.90
N ALA A 89 12.72 -6.72 9.58
CA ALA A 89 11.47 -6.84 8.82
C ALA A 89 10.93 -8.29 8.73
N GLY A 90 11.73 -9.29 9.10
CA GLY A 90 11.30 -10.69 9.17
C GLY A 90 10.66 -11.18 7.87
N LYS A 91 9.46 -11.75 7.95
CA LYS A 91 8.73 -12.29 6.78
C LYS A 91 8.36 -11.25 5.71
N VAL A 92 8.46 -9.95 6.00
CA VAL A 92 8.18 -8.89 5.02
C VAL A 92 9.17 -8.94 3.87
N ILE A 93 10.45 -9.19 4.16
CA ILE A 93 11.49 -9.35 3.13
C ILE A 93 11.12 -10.48 2.17
N ASN A 94 10.71 -11.63 2.71
CA ASN A 94 10.32 -12.79 1.90
C ASN A 94 9.06 -12.51 1.05
N MET A 95 8.11 -11.72 1.55
CA MET A 95 6.95 -11.28 0.76
C MET A 95 7.34 -10.29 -0.35
N LEU A 96 8.27 -9.38 -0.09
CA LEU A 96 8.82 -8.47 -1.11
C LEU A 96 9.55 -9.24 -2.21
N TRP A 97 10.25 -10.31 -1.87
CA TRP A 97 10.92 -11.19 -2.84
C TRP A 97 9.93 -11.96 -3.73
N ALA A 98 8.74 -12.29 -3.19
CA ALA A 98 7.70 -13.02 -3.92
C ALA A 98 6.78 -12.13 -4.75
N ALA A 99 6.65 -10.84 -4.42
CA ALA A 99 5.62 -9.98 -4.99
C ALA A 99 5.88 -9.60 -6.46
N GLU A 100 4.83 -9.65 -7.29
CA GLU A 100 4.79 -9.02 -8.61
C GLU A 100 4.58 -7.51 -8.48
N VAL A 101 3.67 -7.12 -7.60
CA VAL A 101 3.36 -5.72 -7.30
C VAL A 101 3.09 -5.58 -5.81
N MET A 102 3.54 -4.48 -5.22
CA MET A 102 3.12 -4.05 -3.89
C MET A 102 2.48 -2.66 -3.97
N LEU A 103 1.39 -2.46 -3.25
CA LEU A 103 0.72 -1.19 -3.14
C LEU A 103 0.70 -0.74 -1.68
N ALA A 104 1.25 0.44 -1.40
CA ALA A 104 1.17 1.07 -0.09
C ALA A 104 -0.02 2.04 -0.10
N VAL A 105 -0.94 1.88 0.84
CA VAL A 105 -2.16 2.71 0.92
C VAL A 105 -2.09 3.58 2.16
N SER A 106 -2.25 4.88 1.97
CA SER A 106 -2.39 5.88 3.02
C SER A 106 -3.75 6.55 2.94
N TRP A 107 -4.20 7.12 4.06
CA TRP A 107 -5.32 8.03 4.08
C TRP A 107 -4.87 9.40 4.62
N LEU A 108 -5.63 10.46 4.30
CA LEU A 108 -5.24 11.85 4.49
C LEU A 108 -6.11 12.48 5.58
N PRO A 109 -5.59 12.60 6.84
CA PRO A 109 -6.37 13.14 7.95
C PRO A 109 -6.77 14.61 7.72
N ASP A 110 -8.01 14.96 8.05
CA ASP A 110 -8.48 16.35 7.95
C ASP A 110 -7.85 17.25 9.03
N VAL A 111 -7.76 16.73 10.24
CA VAL A 111 -7.12 17.41 11.37
C VAL A 111 -6.16 16.46 12.06
N PHE A 112 -4.93 16.93 12.31
CA PHE A 112 -3.96 16.24 13.15
C PHE A 112 -4.11 16.71 14.62
N GLY A 113 -3.81 15.82 15.55
CA GLY A 113 -3.42 16.19 16.90
C GLY A 113 -2.03 16.86 16.91
N GLU A 114 -1.53 17.22 18.10
CA GLU A 114 -0.13 17.62 18.27
C GLU A 114 0.75 16.46 17.79
N GLN A 115 1.59 16.75 16.79
CA GLN A 115 2.54 15.74 16.33
C GLN A 115 3.68 15.66 17.35
N PRO A 116 3.99 14.48 17.88
CA PRO A 116 5.26 14.29 18.54
C PRO A 116 6.37 14.57 17.52
N GLU A 117 7.49 15.12 17.96
CA GLU A 117 8.68 15.23 17.13
C GLU A 117 8.96 13.86 16.52
N ALA A 118 9.15 13.83 15.20
CA ALA A 118 9.35 12.59 14.47
C ALA A 118 10.68 11.96 14.89
N GLU A 119 10.64 11.06 15.85
CA GLU A 119 11.77 10.20 16.14
C GLU A 119 11.99 9.25 14.96
N GLU A 120 13.23 9.08 14.53
CA GLU A 120 13.62 8.28 13.36
C GLU A 120 13.13 6.82 13.39
N ARG A 121 12.70 6.33 14.54
CA ARG A 121 12.24 4.95 14.77
C ARG A 121 10.73 4.79 14.93
N MET A 122 9.95 5.82 14.76
CA MET A 122 8.50 5.71 14.98
C MET A 122 7.83 4.88 13.88
N MET A 123 7.38 3.70 14.28
CA MET A 123 6.29 2.99 13.61
C MET A 123 4.98 3.64 14.00
N GLU A 124 4.68 4.84 13.50
CA GLU A 124 3.43 5.50 13.81
C GLU A 124 2.92 5.37 15.28
N PRO A 125 2.21 6.34 15.79
CA PRO A 125 1.07 6.91 15.09
C PRO A 125 1.25 8.38 14.75
N VAL A 126 0.81 8.80 13.56
CA VAL A 126 0.44 10.19 13.36
C VAL A 126 -0.85 10.41 14.15
N PRO A 127 -0.85 11.22 15.22
CA PRO A 127 -2.07 11.47 15.98
C PRO A 127 -3.06 12.22 15.10
N PHE A 128 -4.30 11.73 15.04
CA PHE A 128 -5.38 12.37 14.31
C PHE A 128 -6.60 12.57 15.20
N VAL A 129 -7.44 13.53 14.87
CA VAL A 129 -8.67 13.78 15.60
C VAL A 129 -9.77 12.84 15.11
N GLY A 130 -10.46 12.17 16.03
CA GLY A 130 -11.65 11.36 15.72
C GLY A 130 -12.86 12.27 15.42
N ASN A 131 -13.04 12.62 14.15
CA ASN A 131 -14.18 13.38 13.65
C ASN A 131 -14.86 12.66 12.46
N LEU A 132 -16.05 13.12 12.05
CA LEU A 132 -16.82 12.51 10.97
C LEU A 132 -16.01 12.42 9.67
N ARG A 133 -15.30 13.48 9.30
CA ARG A 133 -14.52 13.53 8.06
C ARG A 133 -13.40 12.49 8.07
N ASN A 134 -12.66 12.37 9.16
CA ASN A 134 -11.61 11.35 9.29
C ASN A 134 -12.18 9.93 9.26
N MET A 135 -13.34 9.69 9.88
CA MET A 135 -14.03 8.39 9.79
C MET A 135 -14.36 8.04 8.34
N GLU A 136 -14.86 8.99 7.56
CA GLU A 136 -15.20 8.77 6.15
C GLU A 136 -13.95 8.61 5.27
N HIS A 137 -12.87 9.36 5.53
CA HIS A 137 -11.60 9.20 4.84
C HIS A 137 -11.00 7.79 5.05
N ILE A 138 -11.04 7.28 6.29
CA ILE A 138 -10.60 5.91 6.58
C ILE A 138 -11.50 4.89 5.88
N ALA A 139 -12.82 5.09 5.91
CA ALA A 139 -13.78 4.19 5.25
C ALA A 139 -13.56 4.15 3.73
N ALA A 140 -13.33 5.32 3.10
CA ALA A 140 -13.02 5.41 1.68
C ALA A 140 -11.71 4.67 1.33
N ALA A 141 -10.65 4.87 2.13
CA ALA A 141 -9.40 4.16 1.95
C ALA A 141 -9.56 2.63 2.13
N GLY A 142 -10.36 2.19 3.10
CA GLY A 142 -10.70 0.78 3.30
C GLY A 142 -11.49 0.19 2.13
N ALA A 143 -12.43 0.96 1.55
CA ALA A 143 -13.16 0.56 0.35
C ALA A 143 -12.21 0.43 -0.86
N ALA A 144 -11.26 1.36 -1.02
CA ALA A 144 -10.24 1.28 -2.07
C ALA A 144 -9.39 0.02 -1.93
N VAL A 145 -8.93 -0.29 -0.71
CA VAL A 145 -8.20 -1.55 -0.42
C VAL A 145 -9.02 -2.76 -0.82
N GLN A 146 -10.30 -2.82 -0.44
CA GLN A 146 -11.17 -3.95 -0.79
C GLN A 146 -11.35 -4.07 -2.31
N ASN A 147 -11.53 -2.95 -3.03
CA ASN A 147 -11.64 -2.96 -4.48
C ASN A 147 -10.37 -3.50 -5.14
N ILE A 148 -9.18 -3.08 -4.69
CA ILE A 148 -7.89 -3.60 -5.17
C ILE A 148 -7.80 -5.11 -4.96
N LEU A 149 -8.12 -5.60 -3.76
CA LEU A 149 -8.03 -7.04 -3.44
C LEU A 149 -9.00 -7.87 -4.27
N LEU A 150 -10.21 -7.37 -4.51
CA LEU A 150 -11.20 -8.04 -5.36
C LEU A 150 -10.76 -8.05 -6.82
N GLN A 151 -10.22 -6.95 -7.32
CA GLN A 151 -9.70 -6.87 -8.69
C GLN A 151 -8.51 -7.82 -8.89
N ALA A 152 -7.56 -7.85 -7.96
CA ALA A 152 -6.45 -8.81 -8.01
C ALA A 152 -6.96 -10.26 -8.04
N THR A 153 -7.97 -10.58 -7.22
CA THR A 153 -8.59 -11.91 -7.19
C THR A 153 -9.32 -12.24 -8.49
N GLU A 154 -10.06 -11.29 -9.07
CA GLU A 154 -10.77 -11.47 -10.36
C GLU A 154 -9.78 -11.72 -11.50
N LEU A 155 -8.60 -11.11 -11.45
CA LEU A 155 -7.49 -11.32 -12.39
C LEU A 155 -6.70 -12.61 -12.13
N GLY A 156 -7.04 -13.37 -11.08
CA GLY A 156 -6.41 -14.65 -10.75
C GLY A 156 -5.18 -14.55 -9.87
N TYR A 157 -4.80 -13.35 -9.37
CA TYR A 157 -3.62 -13.19 -8.53
C TYR A 157 -3.91 -13.50 -7.06
N LEU A 158 -2.94 -14.12 -6.38
CA LEU A 158 -2.95 -14.24 -4.93
C LEU A 158 -2.66 -12.89 -4.29
N ASN A 159 -3.29 -12.60 -3.15
CA ASN A 159 -3.11 -11.30 -2.53
C ASN A 159 -3.14 -11.36 -1.00
N TYR A 160 -2.47 -10.38 -0.38
CA TYR A 160 -2.37 -10.23 1.05
C TYR A 160 -2.42 -8.77 1.47
N TRP A 161 -3.31 -8.42 2.40
CA TRP A 161 -3.30 -7.13 3.06
C TRP A 161 -2.53 -7.23 4.38
N SER A 162 -1.37 -6.59 4.41
CA SER A 162 -0.52 -6.44 5.59
C SER A 162 -0.79 -5.11 6.29
N SER A 163 -0.81 -5.10 7.62
CA SER A 163 -0.75 -3.83 8.37
C SER A 163 0.58 -3.09 8.17
N GLY A 164 1.60 -3.78 7.62
CA GLY A 164 2.88 -3.22 7.24
C GLY A 164 4.02 -3.48 8.25
N GLY A 165 3.74 -3.49 9.54
CA GLY A 165 4.81 -3.67 10.53
C GLY A 165 5.97 -2.70 10.28
N MET A 166 7.18 -3.23 10.02
CA MET A 166 8.39 -2.44 9.78
C MET A 166 8.35 -1.58 8.51
N LEU A 167 7.46 -1.87 7.54
CA LEU A 167 7.26 -1.02 6.37
C LEU A 167 6.69 0.37 6.70
N ARG A 168 6.21 0.58 7.93
CA ARG A 168 5.70 1.89 8.39
C ARG A 168 6.81 2.85 8.83
N GLN A 169 8.04 2.37 8.97
CA GLN A 169 9.17 3.19 9.40
C GLN A 169 9.47 4.33 8.42
N LYS A 170 10.02 5.41 8.96
CA LYS A 170 10.39 6.61 8.19
C LYS A 170 11.29 6.28 7.00
N VAL A 171 12.29 5.43 7.17
CA VAL A 171 13.22 5.04 6.09
C VAL A 171 12.49 4.43 4.88
N VAL A 172 11.48 3.58 5.12
CA VAL A 172 10.67 2.99 4.05
C VAL A 172 9.79 4.05 3.40
N ARG A 173 9.17 4.92 4.19
CA ARG A 173 8.34 6.03 3.68
C ARG A 173 9.15 6.99 2.82
N ASP A 174 10.36 7.33 3.26
CA ASP A 174 11.28 8.18 2.50
C ASP A 174 11.67 7.49 1.17
N HIS A 175 11.98 6.19 1.19
CA HIS A 175 12.28 5.41 0.00
C HIS A 175 11.09 5.36 -0.98
N LEU A 176 9.86 5.26 -0.47
CA LEU A 176 8.63 5.23 -1.28
C LEU A 176 8.12 6.63 -1.65
N GLY A 177 8.75 7.69 -1.16
CA GLY A 177 8.29 9.06 -1.36
C GLY A 177 6.96 9.37 -0.66
N ILE A 178 6.61 8.66 0.42
CA ILE A 178 5.36 8.85 1.16
C ILE A 178 5.52 9.98 2.19
N PRO A 179 4.75 11.07 2.09
CA PRO A 179 4.82 12.17 3.05
C PRO A 179 4.51 11.72 4.49
N LEU A 180 5.25 12.27 5.47
CA LEU A 180 5.08 11.89 6.88
C LEU A 180 3.74 12.35 7.47
N ASN A 181 3.07 13.31 6.84
CA ASN A 181 1.75 13.79 7.25
C ASN A 181 0.58 12.90 6.78
N GLU A 182 0.85 11.81 6.08
CA GLU A 182 -0.15 10.80 5.72
C GLU A 182 -0.18 9.68 6.75
N VAL A 183 -1.33 9.06 6.96
CA VAL A 183 -1.46 7.89 7.84
C VAL A 183 -1.53 6.62 7.01
N MET A 184 -0.59 5.71 7.23
CA MET A 184 -0.58 4.45 6.50
C MET A 184 -1.77 3.58 6.93
N LEU A 185 -2.56 3.11 5.97
CA LEU A 185 -3.61 2.12 6.20
C LEU A 185 -3.03 0.70 6.15
N GLY A 186 -2.15 0.44 5.20
CA GLY A 186 -1.49 -0.85 5.06
C GLY A 186 -0.78 -1.03 3.73
N PHE A 187 -0.32 -2.24 3.50
CA PHE A 187 0.44 -2.66 2.33
C PHE A 187 -0.21 -3.89 1.70
N LEU A 188 -0.48 -3.83 0.41
CA LEU A 188 -1.10 -4.90 -0.34
C LEU A 188 -0.04 -5.56 -1.20
N PHE A 189 0.14 -6.85 -1.01
CA PHE A 189 1.04 -7.66 -1.83
C PHE A 189 0.21 -8.44 -2.83
N VAL A 190 0.63 -8.42 -4.07
CA VAL A 190 0.05 -9.20 -5.17
C VAL A 190 1.12 -10.18 -5.66
N PHE A 191 0.77 -11.46 -5.69
CA PHE A 191 1.69 -12.54 -5.99
C PHE A 191 1.24 -13.31 -7.24
N PRO A 192 2.13 -14.04 -7.92
CA PRO A 192 1.76 -14.92 -9.01
C PRO A 192 0.62 -15.87 -8.64
N ALA A 193 -0.24 -16.21 -9.63
CA ALA A 193 -1.42 -17.05 -9.44
C ALA A 193 -1.10 -18.48 -8.95
N ASP A 194 0.02 -19.01 -9.36
CA ASP A 194 0.50 -20.37 -9.11
C ASP A 194 1.45 -20.47 -7.90
N SER A 195 1.59 -19.41 -7.12
CA SER A 195 2.41 -19.43 -5.90
C SER A 195 1.81 -20.34 -4.83
N GLU A 196 2.66 -21.09 -4.14
CA GLU A 196 2.26 -21.77 -2.92
C GLU A 196 2.16 -20.77 -1.76
N ALA A 197 1.02 -20.77 -1.05
CA ALA A 197 0.71 -19.85 0.05
C ALA A 197 0.96 -20.46 1.42
#